data_8973004be598224a24ad7208a46c9ce5
#
_entry.id   8973004be598224a24ad7208a46c9ce5
#
_cell.length_a   1.000
_cell.length_b   1.000
_cell.length_c   1.000
_cell.angle_alpha   90.00
_cell.angle_beta   90.00
_cell.angle_gamma   90.00
#
_symmetry.space_group_name_H-M   'P 1'
#
loop_
_entity.id
_entity.type
_entity.pdbx_description
1 polymer ?
#
loop_
_entity_poly.entity_id
_entity_poly.type
_entity_poly.pdbx_seq_one_letter_code
_entity_poly.pdbx_strand_id
1 'polypeptide(L)'
;MSLVTGLHHITVCAGGAQEDVDFLTQVFGLRLIKQTILFDGRYAHYHLYYANANAEPGSVYTTFPYNRVKGRPGSGQIQATAYTIPNGATKFWKEHLDRNKIPNTGIQERFGQKFIRFTHPSGLQLEVIEAKDDRKPWSAGEVTSDVGTGGFFSPVLSLREVAETERFFSDCFGFRKTGQEGNYIRMEIGEGGAARTIEFVHEPQRPSGSWTFGAGTAHHVALNIPSDQGLTEQKAIYEELGYTDCSEIKDRNYFHSIYCRCPGGVLVECAATAEGGFARDEPADQLGEQLLLPPWFEEKRAEIVAMLEPITIPESNFPLKVEHVTVPSAVPGAQPAAETAGDGGPSRRKAVFVSGDQK
;
A
#
# COMPACT_ATOMS: atom_id res chain seq x y z
N MET A 1 -2.25 23.02 15.53
CA MET A 1 -1.85 21.59 15.49
C MET A 1 -2.04 21.11 14.06
N SER A 2 -1.21 20.20 13.56
CA SER A 2 -1.39 19.64 12.23
C SER A 2 -2.69 18.84 12.15
N LEU A 3 -3.39 18.95 11.02
CA LEU A 3 -4.56 18.13 10.70
C LEU A 3 -4.13 16.74 10.16
N VAL A 4 -2.93 16.66 9.60
CA VAL A 4 -2.36 15.43 9.04
C VAL A 4 -1.80 14.57 10.16
N THR A 5 -2.10 13.28 10.12
CA THR A 5 -1.65 12.28 11.11
C THR A 5 -0.59 11.30 10.56
N GLY A 6 -0.35 11.33 9.26
CA GLY A 6 0.61 10.48 8.56
C GLY A 6 0.22 10.25 7.11
N LEU A 7 0.70 9.17 6.51
CA LEU A 7 0.33 8.73 5.16
C LEU A 7 -1.04 8.03 5.18
N HIS A 8 -1.81 8.16 4.10
CA HIS A 8 -3.04 7.42 3.86
C HIS A 8 -2.81 6.31 2.83
N HIS A 9 -2.47 6.69 1.60
CA HIS A 9 -2.20 5.76 0.52
C HIS A 9 -1.19 6.33 -0.49
N ILE A 10 -0.69 5.47 -1.37
CA ILE A 10 0.12 5.87 -2.53
C ILE A 10 -0.48 5.23 -3.76
N THR A 11 -0.71 6.03 -4.80
CA THR A 11 -1.28 5.59 -6.07
C THR A 11 -0.25 5.62 -7.18
N VAL A 12 -0.18 4.55 -7.95
CA VAL A 12 0.77 4.37 -9.06
C VAL A 12 0.08 3.85 -10.31
N CYS A 13 0.77 3.95 -11.44
CA CYS A 13 0.36 3.34 -12.70
C CYS A 13 1.21 2.09 -12.97
N ALA A 14 0.58 0.92 -12.93
CA ALA A 14 1.17 -0.36 -13.29
C ALA A 14 0.99 -0.66 -14.79
N GLY A 15 1.55 -1.76 -15.25
CA GLY A 15 1.35 -2.31 -16.61
C GLY A 15 0.11 -3.18 -16.70
N GLY A 16 0.29 -4.50 -16.85
CA GLY A 16 -0.81 -5.49 -16.88
C GLY A 16 -1.43 -5.73 -15.51
N ALA A 17 -2.75 -5.95 -15.44
CA ALA A 17 -3.44 -6.12 -14.16
C ALA A 17 -3.08 -7.45 -13.50
N GLN A 18 -2.99 -8.56 -14.23
CA GLN A 18 -2.60 -9.84 -13.66
C GLN A 18 -1.16 -9.84 -13.15
N GLU A 19 -0.22 -9.25 -13.92
CA GLU A 19 1.18 -9.12 -13.50
C GLU A 19 1.32 -8.31 -12.20
N ASP A 20 0.52 -7.25 -12.06
CA ASP A 20 0.48 -6.41 -10.87
C ASP A 20 -0.07 -7.19 -9.65
N VAL A 21 -1.19 -7.91 -9.83
CA VAL A 21 -1.76 -8.77 -8.79
C VAL A 21 -0.76 -9.83 -8.33
N ASP A 22 -0.16 -10.58 -9.27
CA ASP A 22 0.77 -11.66 -8.95
C ASP A 22 2.00 -11.13 -8.21
N PHE A 23 2.56 -10.02 -8.67
CA PHE A 23 3.73 -9.43 -8.03
C PHE A 23 3.42 -8.93 -6.61
N LEU A 24 2.37 -8.12 -6.45
CA LEU A 24 2.08 -7.48 -5.16
C LEU A 24 1.55 -8.48 -4.12
N THR A 25 0.85 -9.54 -4.55
CA THR A 25 0.31 -10.53 -3.61
C THR A 25 1.26 -11.70 -3.35
N GLN A 26 1.91 -12.25 -4.39
CA GLN A 26 2.69 -13.49 -4.24
C GLN A 26 4.18 -13.22 -3.99
N VAL A 27 4.75 -12.16 -4.60
CA VAL A 27 6.17 -11.81 -4.41
C VAL A 27 6.33 -10.84 -3.25
N PHE A 28 5.53 -9.77 -3.22
CA PHE A 28 5.67 -8.73 -2.21
C PHE A 28 4.88 -9.03 -0.92
N GLY A 29 3.85 -9.86 -0.98
CA GLY A 29 3.12 -10.33 0.20
C GLY A 29 2.12 -9.32 0.76
N LEU A 30 1.58 -8.42 -0.07
CA LEU A 30 0.43 -7.59 0.29
C LEU A 30 -0.88 -8.35 0.04
N ARG A 31 -1.94 -7.92 0.70
CA ARG A 31 -3.29 -8.38 0.43
C ARG A 31 -3.97 -7.47 -0.59
N LEU A 32 -4.55 -8.02 -1.65
CA LEU A 32 -5.51 -7.29 -2.48
C LEU A 32 -6.79 -7.10 -1.65
N ILE A 33 -7.15 -5.85 -1.36
CA ILE A 33 -8.27 -5.53 -0.47
C ILE A 33 -9.47 -4.95 -1.22
N LYS A 34 -9.27 -4.49 -2.46
CA LYS A 34 -10.37 -3.96 -3.27
C LYS A 34 -10.07 -4.05 -4.76
N GLN A 35 -11.04 -4.52 -5.52
CA GLN A 35 -11.08 -4.39 -6.97
C GLN A 35 -12.18 -3.40 -7.33
N THR A 36 -11.83 -2.28 -7.93
CA THR A 36 -12.77 -1.31 -8.47
C THR A 36 -12.23 -0.75 -9.78
N ILE A 37 -12.76 0.34 -10.27
CA ILE A 37 -12.38 0.89 -11.57
C ILE A 37 -12.13 2.41 -11.53
N LEU A 38 -11.30 2.85 -12.47
CA LEU A 38 -11.27 4.20 -12.99
C LEU A 38 -11.95 4.21 -14.35
N PHE A 39 -13.01 4.98 -14.52
CA PHE A 39 -13.74 5.11 -15.78
C PHE A 39 -13.86 6.58 -16.19
N ASP A 40 -13.32 6.92 -17.35
CA ASP A 40 -13.29 8.30 -17.88
C ASP A 40 -14.45 8.59 -18.86
N GLY A 41 -15.43 7.69 -18.97
CA GLY A 41 -16.53 7.76 -19.91
C GLY A 41 -16.25 7.08 -21.25
N ARG A 42 -15.00 6.72 -21.53
CA ARG A 42 -14.57 6.04 -22.77
C ARG A 42 -13.80 4.76 -22.51
N TYR A 43 -12.94 4.75 -21.49
CA TYR A 43 -12.10 3.62 -21.14
C TYR A 43 -12.24 3.29 -19.66
N ALA A 44 -12.34 2.01 -19.36
CA ALA A 44 -12.30 1.49 -18.02
C ALA A 44 -10.94 0.83 -17.76
N HIS A 45 -10.40 1.07 -16.58
CA HIS A 45 -9.21 0.43 -16.05
C HIS A 45 -9.49 -0.03 -14.63
N TYR A 46 -8.86 -1.11 -14.20
CA TYR A 46 -8.87 -1.45 -12.79
C TYR A 46 -8.31 -0.33 -11.94
N HIS A 47 -8.86 -0.17 -10.76
CA HIS A 47 -8.27 0.52 -9.64
C HIS A 47 -8.16 -0.51 -8.52
N LEU A 48 -6.98 -1.10 -8.38
CA LEU A 48 -6.71 -2.17 -7.43
C LEU A 48 -6.08 -1.58 -6.17
N TYR A 49 -6.46 -2.08 -5.01
CA TYR A 49 -5.96 -1.63 -3.71
C TYR A 49 -5.32 -2.79 -2.99
N TYR A 50 -4.09 -2.60 -2.53
CA TYR A 50 -3.32 -3.58 -1.77
C TYR A 50 -2.95 -2.97 -0.42
N ALA A 51 -2.93 -3.80 0.64
CA ALA A 51 -2.63 -3.31 1.97
C ALA A 51 -2.05 -4.42 2.87
N ASN A 52 -1.80 -4.05 4.13
CA ASN A 52 -1.52 -4.99 5.21
C ASN A 52 -2.79 -5.74 5.64
N ALA A 53 -2.70 -6.50 6.75
CA ALA A 53 -3.82 -7.33 7.24
C ALA A 53 -5.09 -6.54 7.58
N ASN A 54 -4.94 -5.30 8.03
CA ASN A 54 -6.03 -4.46 8.54
C ASN A 54 -6.60 -3.47 7.52
N ALA A 55 -5.96 -3.34 6.35
CA ALA A 55 -6.34 -2.37 5.33
C ALA A 55 -6.42 -0.92 5.87
N GLU A 56 -5.51 -0.58 6.77
CA GLU A 56 -5.50 0.70 7.48
C GLU A 56 -4.72 1.80 6.74
N PRO A 57 -5.02 3.09 6.97
CA PRO A 57 -4.24 4.21 6.43
C PRO A 57 -2.74 4.05 6.70
N GLY A 58 -1.93 4.44 5.72
CA GLY A 58 -0.47 4.25 5.76
C GLY A 58 0.01 2.87 5.31
N SER A 59 -0.92 1.98 4.90
CA SER A 59 -0.57 0.69 4.31
C SER A 59 -1.11 0.50 2.90
N VAL A 60 -2.05 1.32 2.47
CA VAL A 60 -2.83 1.12 1.24
C VAL A 60 -2.07 1.60 0.00
N TYR A 61 -1.63 0.66 -0.82
CA TYR A 61 -1.01 0.93 -2.13
C TYR A 61 -2.03 0.70 -3.23
N THR A 62 -2.27 1.69 -4.09
CA THR A 62 -3.27 1.54 -5.13
C THR A 62 -2.64 1.62 -6.51
N THR A 63 -3.13 0.79 -7.42
CA THR A 63 -2.60 0.73 -8.77
C THR A 63 -3.69 0.97 -9.80
N PHE A 64 -3.30 1.67 -10.86
CA PHE A 64 -4.02 1.73 -12.11
C PHE A 64 -3.25 0.90 -13.14
N PRO A 65 -3.61 -0.36 -13.39
CA PRO A 65 -3.06 -1.11 -14.50
C PRO A 65 -3.39 -0.41 -15.83
N TYR A 66 -2.37 0.18 -16.45
CA TYR A 66 -2.53 1.04 -17.62
C TYR A 66 -1.44 0.74 -18.66
N ASN A 67 -1.58 -0.40 -19.36
CA ASN A 67 -0.59 -0.91 -20.29
C ASN A 67 -0.51 -0.17 -21.64
N ARG A 68 -1.38 0.81 -21.90
CA ARG A 68 -1.48 1.53 -23.17
C ARG A 68 -0.37 2.56 -23.36
N VAL A 69 0.12 3.15 -22.27
CA VAL A 69 1.14 4.20 -22.29
C VAL A 69 2.18 3.91 -21.22
N LYS A 70 3.45 3.90 -21.65
CA LYS A 70 4.57 3.83 -20.72
C LYS A 70 4.83 5.23 -20.17
N GLY A 71 4.85 5.34 -18.84
CA GLY A 71 5.21 6.57 -18.15
C GLY A 71 6.70 6.90 -18.31
N ARG A 72 7.06 8.15 -18.11
CA ARG A 72 8.45 8.60 -18.07
C ARG A 72 8.77 8.99 -16.62
N PRO A 73 9.51 8.13 -15.88
CA PRO A 73 10.00 8.48 -14.55
C PRO A 73 10.96 9.69 -14.61
N GLY A 74 10.90 10.52 -13.58
CA GLY A 74 11.77 11.68 -13.52
C GLY A 74 11.60 12.48 -12.23
N SER A 75 12.16 13.70 -12.25
CA SER A 75 11.97 14.65 -11.15
C SER A 75 10.51 15.16 -11.11
N GLY A 76 10.03 15.53 -9.93
CA GLY A 76 8.65 15.92 -9.69
C GLY A 76 7.69 14.74 -9.52
N GLN A 77 8.23 13.57 -9.17
CA GLN A 77 7.46 12.34 -8.95
C GLN A 77 7.95 11.61 -7.69
N ILE A 78 7.13 10.66 -7.22
CA ILE A 78 7.57 9.65 -6.26
C ILE A 78 8.51 8.71 -6.99
N GLN A 79 9.78 8.71 -6.59
CA GLN A 79 10.83 7.87 -7.17
C GLN A 79 10.74 6.44 -6.67
N ALA A 80 10.43 6.27 -5.37
CA ALA A 80 10.30 4.97 -4.73
C ALA A 80 9.27 5.04 -3.59
N THR A 81 8.67 3.89 -3.28
CA THR A 81 7.82 3.70 -2.10
C THR A 81 8.53 2.75 -1.15
N ALA A 82 8.89 3.24 0.04
CA ALA A 82 9.53 2.44 1.07
C ALA A 82 8.50 1.85 2.03
N TYR A 83 8.63 0.55 2.29
CA TYR A 83 7.80 -0.22 3.21
C TYR A 83 8.64 -0.70 4.40
N THR A 84 8.03 -0.72 5.56
CA THR A 84 8.66 -1.24 6.77
C THR A 84 8.80 -2.75 6.73
N ILE A 85 9.91 -3.25 7.23
CA ILE A 85 10.11 -4.66 7.56
C ILE A 85 10.75 -4.77 8.96
N PRO A 86 10.59 -5.89 9.67
CA PRO A 86 11.24 -6.12 10.95
C PRO A 86 12.77 -6.04 10.86
N ASN A 87 13.40 -5.60 11.94
CA ASN A 87 14.87 -5.57 12.03
C ASN A 87 15.46 -6.98 11.79
N GLY A 88 16.44 -7.06 10.89
CA GLY A 88 17.10 -8.31 10.49
C GLY A 88 16.42 -9.02 9.30
N ALA A 89 15.25 -8.58 8.85
CA ALA A 89 14.53 -9.20 7.74
C ALA A 89 15.14 -8.90 6.36
N THR A 90 16.06 -7.93 6.23
CA THR A 90 16.73 -7.64 4.94
C THR A 90 17.44 -8.83 4.33
N LYS A 91 17.96 -9.77 5.15
CA LYS A 91 18.58 -11.00 4.64
C LYS A 91 17.58 -11.87 3.91
N PHE A 92 16.41 -12.11 4.53
CA PHE A 92 15.32 -12.85 3.89
C PHE A 92 14.91 -12.18 2.58
N TRP A 93 14.68 -10.87 2.60
CA TRP A 93 14.25 -10.12 1.42
C TRP A 93 15.26 -10.17 0.29
N LYS A 94 16.56 -10.10 0.58
CA LYS A 94 17.61 -10.24 -0.45
C LYS A 94 17.54 -11.61 -1.13
N GLU A 95 17.46 -12.69 -0.35
CA GLU A 95 17.38 -14.06 -0.86
C GLU A 95 16.07 -14.32 -1.62
N HIS A 96 14.96 -13.78 -1.11
CA HIS A 96 13.62 -13.90 -1.70
C HIS A 96 13.54 -13.19 -3.07
N LEU A 97 14.02 -11.95 -3.15
CA LEU A 97 14.05 -11.20 -4.40
C LEU A 97 14.96 -11.87 -5.45
N ASP A 98 16.10 -12.40 -5.05
CA ASP A 98 17.01 -13.11 -5.94
C ASP A 98 16.39 -14.41 -6.49
N ARG A 99 15.73 -15.22 -5.63
CA ARG A 99 15.03 -16.44 -6.05
C ARG A 99 13.93 -16.12 -7.07
N ASN A 100 13.21 -15.06 -6.85
CA ASN A 100 12.16 -14.60 -7.75
C ASN A 100 12.70 -13.79 -8.96
N LYS A 101 14.03 -13.66 -9.08
CA LYS A 101 14.72 -12.93 -10.17
C LYS A 101 14.27 -11.47 -10.27
N ILE A 102 13.92 -10.84 -9.16
CA ILE A 102 13.54 -9.43 -9.09
C ILE A 102 14.80 -8.58 -9.05
N PRO A 103 14.98 -7.63 -9.99
CA PRO A 103 16.10 -6.70 -9.97
C PRO A 103 16.13 -5.90 -8.67
N ASN A 104 17.25 -5.92 -7.96
CA ASN A 104 17.41 -5.24 -6.68
C ASN A 104 18.84 -4.71 -6.48
N THR A 105 18.98 -3.76 -5.55
CA THR A 105 20.26 -3.10 -5.25
C THR A 105 21.15 -3.87 -4.28
N GLY A 106 20.67 -4.99 -3.71
CA GLY A 106 21.25 -5.55 -2.51
C GLY A 106 20.99 -4.68 -1.27
N ILE A 107 21.55 -5.10 -0.12
CA ILE A 107 21.38 -4.41 1.15
C ILE A 107 22.21 -3.12 1.12
N GLN A 108 21.54 -2.00 1.37
CA GLN A 108 22.12 -0.66 1.50
C GLN A 108 21.74 -0.07 2.86
N GLU A 109 22.28 1.10 3.18
CA GLU A 109 21.96 1.84 4.41
C GLU A 109 21.68 3.31 4.08
N ARG A 110 20.67 3.89 4.76
CA ARG A 110 20.32 5.29 4.69
C ARG A 110 19.73 5.73 6.03
N PHE A 111 20.23 6.82 6.59
CA PHE A 111 19.86 7.31 7.93
C PHE A 111 20.01 6.24 9.05
N GLY A 112 21.04 5.39 8.96
CA GLY A 112 21.28 4.30 9.89
C GLY A 112 20.30 3.12 9.78
N GLN A 113 19.47 3.07 8.73
CA GLN A 113 18.51 2.01 8.49
C GLN A 113 18.89 1.20 7.25
N LYS A 114 18.91 -0.13 7.38
CA LYS A 114 19.15 -1.03 6.25
C LYS A 114 17.91 -1.09 5.36
N PHE A 115 18.13 -1.06 4.06
CA PHE A 115 17.06 -1.18 3.07
C PHE A 115 17.53 -1.93 1.83
N ILE A 116 16.58 -2.38 1.03
CA ILE A 116 16.79 -2.92 -0.33
C ILE A 116 15.81 -2.22 -1.25
N ARG A 117 16.31 -1.63 -2.33
CA ARG A 117 15.46 -1.13 -3.43
C ARG A 117 15.33 -2.22 -4.49
N PHE A 118 14.14 -2.41 -5.00
CA PHE A 118 13.85 -3.39 -6.05
C PHE A 118 12.80 -2.87 -7.02
N THR A 119 12.70 -3.54 -8.17
CA THR A 119 11.91 -3.05 -9.28
C THR A 119 10.70 -3.94 -9.54
N HIS A 120 9.51 -3.36 -9.46
CA HIS A 120 8.27 -3.97 -9.92
C HIS A 120 8.33 -4.24 -11.44
N PRO A 121 7.68 -5.27 -11.99
CA PRO A 121 7.69 -5.56 -13.43
C PRO A 121 7.35 -4.37 -14.33
N SER A 122 6.47 -3.48 -13.90
CA SER A 122 6.14 -2.24 -14.61
C SER A 122 7.21 -1.15 -14.54
N GLY A 123 8.33 -1.36 -13.80
CA GLY A 123 9.41 -0.38 -13.63
C GLY A 123 9.29 0.52 -12.41
N LEU A 124 8.22 0.41 -11.61
CA LEU A 124 8.07 1.12 -10.33
C LEU A 124 9.17 0.69 -9.36
N GLN A 125 9.68 1.63 -8.57
CA GLN A 125 10.68 1.33 -7.56
C GLN A 125 10.01 1.18 -6.19
N LEU A 126 10.29 0.07 -5.53
CA LEU A 126 9.87 -0.22 -4.17
C LEU A 126 11.11 -0.37 -3.28
N GLU A 127 10.96 -0.12 -2.01
CA GLU A 127 11.97 -0.37 -1.00
C GLU A 127 11.36 -1.17 0.16
N VAL A 128 12.13 -2.07 0.74
CA VAL A 128 11.89 -2.60 2.08
C VAL A 128 12.97 -2.04 3.00
N ILE A 129 12.57 -1.46 4.13
CA ILE A 129 13.46 -0.79 5.08
C ILE A 129 13.23 -1.31 6.50
N GLU A 130 14.31 -1.65 7.20
CA GLU A 130 14.23 -2.08 8.60
C GLU A 130 13.81 -0.90 9.49
N ALA A 131 12.61 -1.01 10.05
CA ALA A 131 12.06 -0.01 10.95
C ALA A 131 11.06 -0.62 11.93
N LYS A 132 10.91 0.02 13.09
CA LYS A 132 9.84 -0.35 14.02
C LYS A 132 8.50 0.01 13.40
N ASP A 133 7.58 -0.97 13.39
CA ASP A 133 6.20 -0.81 12.95
C ASP A 133 5.32 -1.78 13.73
N ASP A 134 4.29 -1.27 14.38
CA ASP A 134 3.38 -2.08 15.20
C ASP A 134 2.14 -2.52 14.39
N ARG A 135 2.02 -2.10 13.12
CA ARG A 135 0.93 -2.52 12.22
C ARG A 135 1.14 -3.97 11.78
N LYS A 136 0.02 -4.68 11.63
CA LYS A 136 0.03 -6.12 11.37
C LYS A 136 0.30 -6.43 9.89
N PRO A 137 1.40 -7.13 9.53
CA PRO A 137 1.62 -7.60 8.17
C PRO A 137 0.53 -8.56 7.71
N TRP A 138 0.25 -8.58 6.40
CA TRP A 138 -0.41 -9.71 5.77
C TRP A 138 0.59 -10.86 5.67
N SER A 139 0.11 -12.08 5.73
CA SER A 139 0.95 -13.26 5.57
C SER A 139 0.47 -14.05 4.35
N ALA A 140 1.29 -14.07 3.31
CA ALA A 140 0.97 -14.74 2.06
C ALA A 140 2.19 -15.53 1.55
N GLY A 141 2.00 -16.83 1.30
CA GLY A 141 3.04 -17.69 0.72
C GLY A 141 4.34 -17.69 1.55
N GLU A 142 5.46 -17.34 0.92
CA GLU A 142 6.77 -17.28 1.56
C GLU A 142 6.98 -16.04 2.43
N VAL A 143 6.22 -14.97 2.19
CA VAL A 143 6.28 -13.73 2.99
C VAL A 143 5.36 -13.89 4.20
N THR A 144 5.93 -14.38 5.28
CA THR A 144 5.24 -14.60 6.56
C THR A 144 5.24 -13.34 7.41
N SER A 145 4.44 -13.29 8.47
CA SER A 145 4.27 -12.09 9.31
C SER A 145 5.55 -11.64 10.04
N ASP A 146 6.53 -12.53 10.20
CA ASP A 146 7.82 -12.25 10.84
C ASP A 146 8.83 -11.56 9.91
N VAL A 147 8.57 -11.52 8.60
CA VAL A 147 9.39 -10.84 7.59
C VAL A 147 8.59 -9.87 6.74
N GLY A 148 7.26 -9.92 6.82
CA GLY A 148 6.33 -9.10 6.04
C GLY A 148 6.32 -7.63 6.43
N THR A 149 5.63 -6.83 5.63
CA THR A 149 5.53 -5.37 5.85
C THR A 149 4.29 -5.00 6.66
N GLY A 150 4.47 -4.10 7.64
CA GLY A 150 3.36 -3.43 8.33
C GLY A 150 2.67 -2.37 7.49
N GLY A 151 3.35 -1.83 6.48
CA GLY A 151 2.89 -0.77 5.59
C GLY A 151 4.01 0.18 5.20
N PHE A 152 3.68 1.40 4.78
CA PHE A 152 4.69 2.36 4.37
C PHE A 152 5.61 2.78 5.51
N PHE A 153 6.89 2.94 5.18
CA PHE A 153 7.80 3.80 5.92
C PHE A 153 7.69 5.24 5.37
N SER A 154 8.01 5.43 4.08
CA SER A 154 7.99 6.74 3.42
C SER A 154 7.85 6.62 1.90
N PRO A 155 7.28 7.62 1.21
CA PRO A 155 7.60 7.88 -0.19
C PRO A 155 8.95 8.59 -0.30
N VAL A 156 9.69 8.33 -1.39
CA VAL A 156 10.91 9.05 -1.77
C VAL A 156 10.58 9.95 -2.96
N LEU A 157 10.58 11.25 -2.77
CA LEU A 157 10.24 12.23 -3.80
C LEU A 157 11.49 12.72 -4.52
N SER A 158 11.56 12.56 -5.85
CA SER A 158 12.66 13.12 -6.65
C SER A 158 12.40 14.58 -6.96
N LEU A 159 13.30 15.47 -6.54
CA LEU A 159 13.15 16.92 -6.67
C LEU A 159 14.39 17.56 -7.27
N ARG A 160 14.20 18.49 -8.21
CA ARG A 160 15.29 19.32 -8.74
C ARG A 160 15.62 20.49 -7.82
N GLU A 161 14.58 21.05 -7.19
CA GLU A 161 14.66 22.10 -6.20
C GLU A 161 13.88 21.65 -4.95
N VAL A 162 14.48 21.79 -3.79
CA VAL A 162 13.94 21.23 -2.55
C VAL A 162 13.25 22.29 -1.70
N ALA A 163 13.80 23.49 -1.61
CA ALA A 163 13.43 24.49 -0.60
C ALA A 163 11.93 24.83 -0.57
N GLU A 164 11.31 25.07 -1.74
CA GLU A 164 9.90 25.41 -1.83
C GLU A 164 9.00 24.21 -1.47
N THR A 165 9.43 22.99 -1.84
CA THR A 165 8.69 21.77 -1.47
C THR A 165 8.83 21.47 0.03
N GLU A 166 10.01 21.67 0.61
CA GLU A 166 10.23 21.57 2.06
C GLU A 166 9.30 22.52 2.80
N ARG A 167 9.21 23.79 2.34
CA ARG A 167 8.32 24.80 2.90
C ARG A 167 6.84 24.42 2.75
N PHE A 168 6.44 23.91 1.59
CA PHE A 168 5.07 23.42 1.37
C PHE A 168 4.69 22.33 2.38
N PHE A 169 5.56 21.33 2.59
CA PHE A 169 5.27 20.28 3.58
C PHE A 169 5.30 20.77 5.02
N SER A 170 6.14 21.75 5.33
CA SER A 170 6.18 22.36 6.67
C SER A 170 4.94 23.21 6.94
N ASP A 171 4.60 24.12 6.05
CA ASP A 171 3.58 25.15 6.28
C ASP A 171 2.16 24.56 6.13
N CYS A 172 1.93 23.69 5.13
CA CYS A 172 0.62 23.10 4.92
C CYS A 172 0.31 21.94 5.89
N PHE A 173 1.31 21.18 6.32
CA PHE A 173 1.07 19.92 7.03
C PHE A 173 1.81 19.80 8.36
N GLY A 174 2.78 20.66 8.64
CA GLY A 174 3.55 20.61 9.87
C GLY A 174 4.67 19.55 9.88
N PHE A 175 5.13 19.09 8.71
CA PHE A 175 6.35 18.30 8.63
C PHE A 175 7.56 19.12 8.99
N ARG A 176 8.53 18.50 9.62
CA ARG A 176 9.81 19.13 9.99
C ARG A 176 10.97 18.31 9.45
N LYS A 177 12.03 18.96 9.01
CA LYS A 177 13.27 18.31 8.62
C LYS A 177 13.93 17.69 9.84
N THR A 178 14.19 16.38 9.79
CA THR A 178 14.80 15.60 10.89
C THR A 178 16.16 15.05 10.53
N GLY A 179 16.53 15.01 9.25
CA GLY A 179 17.83 14.53 8.81
C GLY A 179 18.19 14.92 7.40
N GLN A 180 19.49 14.85 7.11
CA GLN A 180 20.03 14.93 5.76
C GLN A 180 21.26 14.03 5.64
N GLU A 181 21.28 13.21 4.61
CA GLU A 181 22.39 12.31 4.29
C GLU A 181 22.64 12.32 2.78
N GLY A 182 23.80 12.80 2.37
CA GLY A 182 24.09 13.02 0.94
C GLY A 182 23.05 13.95 0.30
N ASN A 183 22.39 13.47 -0.72
CA ASN A 183 21.32 14.18 -1.43
C ASN A 183 19.91 13.83 -0.90
N TYR A 184 19.81 13.01 0.15
CA TYR A 184 18.53 12.67 0.79
C TYR A 184 18.24 13.61 1.95
N ILE A 185 16.99 14.04 2.06
CA ILE A 185 16.45 14.87 3.12
C ILE A 185 15.23 14.15 3.70
N ARG A 186 15.20 14.00 5.02
CA ARG A 186 14.09 13.37 5.74
C ARG A 186 13.23 14.42 6.40
N MET A 187 11.93 14.34 6.12
CA MET A 187 10.91 15.15 6.75
C MET A 187 9.96 14.24 7.54
N GLU A 188 9.61 14.64 8.76
CA GLU A 188 8.73 13.84 9.62
C GLU A 188 7.66 14.70 10.27
N ILE A 189 6.50 14.06 10.55
CA ILE A 189 5.37 14.66 11.25
C ILE A 189 5.12 13.91 12.57
N GLY A 190 4.62 14.62 13.59
CA GLY A 190 4.39 14.05 14.90
C GLY A 190 5.66 13.47 15.51
N GLU A 191 5.64 12.20 15.89
CA GLU A 191 6.78 11.47 16.45
C GLU A 191 7.71 10.89 15.38
N GLY A 192 7.35 11.03 14.09
CA GLY A 192 8.12 10.46 12.98
C GLY A 192 7.95 8.95 12.82
N GLY A 193 8.87 8.35 12.04
CA GLY A 193 8.90 6.90 11.80
C GLY A 193 7.89 6.42 10.75
N ALA A 194 7.45 5.17 10.88
CA ALA A 194 6.59 4.48 9.92
C ALA A 194 5.32 5.27 9.60
N ALA A 195 5.02 5.45 8.31
CA ALA A 195 3.91 6.22 7.76
C ALA A 195 3.84 7.71 8.18
N ARG A 196 4.85 8.23 8.86
CA ARG A 196 4.96 9.64 9.27
C ARG A 196 6.21 10.32 8.71
N THR A 197 6.89 9.65 7.78
CA THR A 197 8.12 10.10 7.14
C THR A 197 7.87 10.34 5.65
N ILE A 198 8.46 11.40 5.10
CA ILE A 198 8.62 11.64 3.67
C ILE A 198 10.09 11.91 3.43
N GLU A 199 10.67 11.29 2.40
CA GLU A 199 12.04 11.58 2.01
C GLU A 199 12.07 12.30 0.68
N PHE A 200 12.94 13.31 0.57
CA PHE A 200 13.26 13.96 -0.68
C PHE A 200 14.63 13.48 -1.14
N VAL A 201 14.79 13.25 -2.43
CA VAL A 201 16.09 13.10 -3.05
C VAL A 201 16.33 14.29 -3.98
N HIS A 202 17.37 15.06 -3.69
CA HIS A 202 17.76 16.24 -4.48
C HIS A 202 18.55 15.81 -5.71
N GLU A 203 17.92 15.96 -6.87
CA GLU A 203 18.47 15.55 -8.18
C GLU A 203 18.36 16.69 -9.20
N PRO A 204 19.16 17.77 -9.09
CA PRO A 204 18.99 19.01 -9.87
C PRO A 204 19.12 18.82 -11.38
N GLN A 205 19.85 17.79 -11.82
CA GLN A 205 20.07 17.49 -13.23
C GLN A 205 19.07 16.46 -13.81
N ARG A 206 18.22 15.86 -12.97
CA ARG A 206 17.28 14.84 -13.43
C ARG A 206 16.18 15.48 -14.28
N PRO A 207 15.90 14.96 -15.48
CA PRO A 207 14.81 15.44 -16.31
C PRO A 207 13.46 15.29 -15.58
N SER A 208 12.51 16.19 -15.83
CA SER A 208 11.16 16.10 -15.29
C SER A 208 10.46 14.83 -15.79
N GLY A 209 9.76 14.16 -14.90
CA GLY A 209 8.89 13.05 -15.25
C GLY A 209 7.63 13.48 -16.01
N SER A 210 6.87 12.52 -16.54
CA SER A 210 5.57 12.82 -17.13
C SER A 210 4.50 13.05 -16.04
N TRP A 211 3.58 13.97 -16.28
CA TRP A 211 2.45 14.25 -15.37
C TRP A 211 1.20 13.44 -15.72
N THR A 212 1.21 12.78 -16.87
CA THR A 212 0.12 11.96 -17.36
C THR A 212 0.24 10.53 -16.86
N PHE A 213 -0.88 9.83 -16.76
CA PHE A 213 -0.92 8.40 -16.47
C PHE A 213 0.00 7.64 -17.43
N GLY A 214 0.76 6.69 -16.88
CA GLY A 214 1.61 5.82 -17.67
C GLY A 214 2.30 4.77 -16.81
N ALA A 215 2.34 3.54 -17.29
CA ALA A 215 2.95 2.43 -16.58
C ALA A 215 4.38 2.73 -16.12
N GLY A 216 4.69 2.39 -14.88
CA GLY A 216 6.00 2.61 -14.27
C GLY A 216 6.20 3.99 -13.63
N THR A 217 5.13 4.76 -13.42
CA THR A 217 5.18 6.05 -12.70
C THR A 217 4.19 6.10 -11.55
N ALA A 218 4.55 6.84 -10.51
CA ALA A 218 3.63 7.13 -9.42
C ALA A 218 2.76 8.34 -9.77
N HIS A 219 1.49 8.28 -9.35
CA HIS A 219 0.50 9.33 -9.61
C HIS A 219 0.46 10.34 -8.47
N HIS A 220 0.29 9.91 -7.24
CA HIS A 220 0.23 10.77 -6.05
C HIS A 220 0.61 10.05 -4.76
N VAL A 221 0.90 10.86 -3.76
CA VAL A 221 0.94 10.46 -2.34
C VAL A 221 -0.23 11.09 -1.63
N ALA A 222 -0.93 10.30 -0.80
CA ALA A 222 -2.03 10.79 0.03
C ALA A 222 -1.64 10.82 1.51
N LEU A 223 -1.96 11.95 2.14
CA LEU A 223 -1.80 12.19 3.57
C LEU A 223 -3.13 11.94 4.28
N ASN A 224 -3.07 11.33 5.47
CA ASN A 224 -4.25 10.99 6.24
C ASN A 224 -4.75 12.18 7.06
N ILE A 225 -6.01 12.54 6.84
CA ILE A 225 -6.77 13.48 7.67
C ILE A 225 -7.96 12.72 8.28
N PRO A 226 -8.20 12.82 9.59
CA PRO A 226 -9.16 11.96 10.28
C PRO A 226 -10.64 12.19 9.92
N SER A 227 -11.00 13.31 9.26
CA SER A 227 -12.41 13.67 9.02
C SER A 227 -12.59 14.60 7.82
N ASP A 228 -13.81 14.64 7.26
CA ASP A 228 -14.21 15.56 6.20
C ASP A 228 -14.12 17.04 6.63
N GLN A 229 -14.39 17.31 7.90
CA GLN A 229 -14.20 18.64 8.46
C GLN A 229 -12.72 19.06 8.36
N GLY A 230 -11.79 18.12 8.66
CA GLY A 230 -10.37 18.36 8.50
C GLY A 230 -9.95 18.60 7.04
N LEU A 231 -10.60 17.96 6.05
CA LEU A 231 -10.35 18.26 4.63
C LEU A 231 -10.76 19.69 4.28
N THR A 232 -11.90 20.15 4.80
CA THR A 232 -12.37 21.54 4.61
C THR A 232 -11.39 22.55 5.21
N GLU A 233 -10.90 22.27 6.41
CA GLU A 233 -9.90 23.10 7.10
C GLU A 233 -8.56 23.09 6.35
N GLN A 234 -8.13 21.93 5.84
CA GLN A 234 -6.90 21.81 5.05
C GLN A 234 -6.99 22.58 3.73
N LYS A 235 -8.16 22.59 3.08
CA LYS A 235 -8.39 23.41 1.88
C LYS A 235 -8.22 24.89 2.19
N ALA A 236 -8.77 25.35 3.31
CA ALA A 236 -8.62 26.74 3.75
C ALA A 236 -7.14 27.10 4.01
N ILE A 237 -6.35 26.20 4.61
CA ILE A 237 -4.92 26.39 4.78
C ILE A 237 -4.20 26.56 3.44
N TYR A 238 -4.52 25.72 2.43
CA TYR A 238 -3.93 25.87 1.10
C TYR A 238 -4.24 27.24 0.48
N GLU A 239 -5.50 27.67 0.56
CA GLU A 239 -5.96 28.95 0.00
C GLU A 239 -5.30 30.14 0.72
N GLU A 240 -5.18 30.10 2.05
CA GLU A 240 -4.51 31.14 2.86
C GLU A 240 -3.02 31.26 2.51
N LEU A 241 -2.35 30.11 2.25
CA LEU A 241 -0.94 30.08 1.84
C LEU A 241 -0.73 30.36 0.34
N GLY A 242 -1.81 30.59 -0.42
CA GLY A 242 -1.74 30.93 -1.84
C GLY A 242 -1.71 29.74 -2.81
N TYR A 243 -1.95 28.53 -2.34
CA TYR A 243 -2.06 27.32 -3.19
C TYR A 243 -3.49 27.17 -3.72
N THR A 244 -3.87 28.01 -4.69
CA THR A 244 -5.25 28.16 -5.21
C THR A 244 -5.62 27.12 -6.29
N ASP A 245 -4.70 26.25 -6.69
CA ASP A 245 -4.91 25.13 -7.61
C ASP A 245 -5.38 23.84 -6.89
N CYS A 246 -5.67 23.93 -5.60
CA CYS A 246 -6.23 22.80 -4.86
C CYS A 246 -7.66 22.46 -5.36
N SER A 247 -7.96 21.16 -5.39
CA SER A 247 -9.26 20.70 -5.87
C SER A 247 -10.38 20.93 -4.85
N GLU A 248 -11.63 20.88 -5.32
CA GLU A 248 -12.78 20.65 -4.44
C GLU A 248 -12.70 19.25 -3.81
N ILE A 249 -13.45 19.04 -2.71
CA ILE A 249 -13.58 17.72 -2.07
C ILE A 249 -14.23 16.76 -3.05
N LYS A 250 -13.60 15.60 -3.26
CA LYS A 250 -14.03 14.55 -4.18
C LYS A 250 -14.39 13.30 -3.39
N ASP A 251 -15.58 12.76 -3.67
CA ASP A 251 -15.97 11.42 -3.21
C ASP A 251 -15.23 10.36 -4.05
N ARG A 252 -14.54 9.45 -3.36
CA ARG A 252 -13.81 8.31 -3.92
C ARG A 252 -14.42 6.97 -3.49
N ASN A 253 -15.66 6.98 -3.03
CA ASN A 253 -16.43 5.85 -2.50
C ASN A 253 -15.91 5.34 -1.14
N TYR A 254 -14.62 5.10 -0.97
CA TYR A 254 -14.00 4.58 0.26
C TYR A 254 -13.36 5.67 1.12
N PHE A 255 -13.18 6.85 0.57
CA PHE A 255 -12.62 8.03 1.23
C PHE A 255 -13.01 9.30 0.47
N HIS A 256 -12.95 10.44 1.15
CA HIS A 256 -13.04 11.75 0.51
C HIS A 256 -11.65 12.36 0.39
N SER A 257 -11.43 13.20 -0.60
CA SER A 257 -10.10 13.74 -0.84
C SER A 257 -10.07 15.12 -1.50
N ILE A 258 -8.99 15.86 -1.21
CA ILE A 258 -8.58 17.07 -1.93
C ILE A 258 -7.15 16.90 -2.46
N TYR A 259 -6.86 17.54 -3.56
CA TYR A 259 -5.58 17.44 -4.26
C TYR A 259 -4.93 18.81 -4.38
N CYS A 260 -3.62 18.88 -4.17
CA CYS A 260 -2.79 20.04 -4.44
C CYS A 260 -1.44 19.59 -4.99
N ARG A 261 -0.93 20.28 -6.00
CA ARG A 261 0.41 19.96 -6.52
C ARG A 261 1.46 20.79 -5.78
N CYS A 262 2.43 20.12 -5.16
CA CYS A 262 3.52 20.82 -4.49
C CYS A 262 4.44 21.53 -5.50
N PRO A 263 5.21 22.54 -5.08
CA PRO A 263 6.12 23.28 -5.95
C PRO A 263 7.12 22.40 -6.72
N GLY A 264 7.53 21.29 -6.12
CA GLY A 264 8.41 20.30 -6.78
C GLY A 264 7.73 19.45 -7.84
N GLY A 265 6.42 19.60 -8.07
CA GLY A 265 5.66 18.92 -9.13
C GLY A 265 4.94 17.64 -8.69
N VAL A 266 5.16 17.13 -7.49
CA VAL A 266 4.47 15.95 -6.98
C VAL A 266 3.02 16.29 -6.63
N LEU A 267 2.08 15.46 -7.07
CA LEU A 267 0.67 15.58 -6.66
C LEU A 267 0.51 15.03 -5.24
N VAL A 268 0.04 15.88 -4.34
CA VAL A 268 -0.25 15.55 -2.95
C VAL A 268 -1.76 15.55 -2.77
N GLU A 269 -2.27 14.47 -2.20
CA GLU A 269 -3.65 14.30 -1.81
C GLU A 269 -3.76 14.39 -0.29
N CYS A 270 -4.83 14.94 0.23
CA CYS A 270 -5.27 14.73 1.60
C CYS A 270 -6.54 13.89 1.55
N ALA A 271 -6.58 12.79 2.32
CA ALA A 271 -7.66 11.82 2.29
C ALA A 271 -8.22 11.55 3.68
N ALA A 272 -9.55 11.51 3.77
CA ALA A 272 -10.29 11.10 4.96
C ALA A 272 -11.06 9.81 4.64
N THR A 273 -10.76 8.73 5.35
CA THR A 273 -11.44 7.44 5.17
C THR A 273 -12.95 7.60 5.47
N ALA A 274 -13.80 7.17 4.54
CA ALA A 274 -15.25 7.16 4.72
C ALA A 274 -15.68 6.14 5.78
N GLU A 275 -16.88 6.28 6.32
CA GLU A 275 -17.45 5.34 7.29
C GLU A 275 -17.45 3.91 6.72
N GLY A 276 -16.94 2.95 7.52
CA GLY A 276 -16.74 1.55 7.13
C GLY A 276 -15.51 1.29 6.26
N GLY A 277 -14.85 2.33 5.73
CA GLY A 277 -13.62 2.20 4.94
C GLY A 277 -13.76 1.18 3.81
N PHE A 278 -12.73 0.37 3.60
CA PHE A 278 -12.73 -0.66 2.55
C PHE A 278 -13.62 -1.87 2.86
N ALA A 279 -14.06 -2.05 4.11
CA ALA A 279 -14.96 -3.14 4.52
C ALA A 279 -16.45 -2.74 4.47
N ARG A 280 -16.79 -1.57 3.95
CA ARG A 280 -18.19 -1.08 3.91
C ARG A 280 -19.11 -1.88 2.99
N ASP A 281 -18.56 -2.57 2.00
CA ASP A 281 -19.30 -3.28 0.95
C ASP A 281 -18.79 -4.71 0.70
N GLU A 282 -17.78 -5.16 1.43
CA GLU A 282 -17.30 -6.54 1.48
C GLU A 282 -16.96 -6.93 2.92
N PRO A 283 -17.24 -8.18 3.35
CA PRO A 283 -16.76 -8.69 4.64
C PRO A 283 -15.23 -8.62 4.75
N ALA A 284 -14.72 -8.36 5.95
CA ALA A 284 -13.27 -8.18 6.17
C ALA A 284 -12.41 -9.40 5.78
N ASP A 285 -12.98 -10.60 5.82
CA ASP A 285 -12.34 -11.85 5.40
C ASP A 285 -12.43 -12.12 3.89
N GLN A 286 -13.26 -11.37 3.17
CA GLN A 286 -13.48 -11.49 1.71
C GLN A 286 -13.01 -10.26 0.93
N LEU A 287 -12.29 -9.33 1.56
CA LEU A 287 -11.80 -8.12 0.88
C LEU A 287 -11.03 -8.47 -0.39
N GLY A 288 -11.39 -7.81 -1.48
CA GLY A 288 -10.75 -7.97 -2.78
C GLY A 288 -11.20 -9.21 -3.57
N GLU A 289 -12.24 -9.94 -3.12
CA GLU A 289 -12.75 -11.11 -3.85
C GLU A 289 -13.52 -10.68 -5.11
N GLN A 290 -14.27 -9.60 -5.04
CA GLN A 290 -15.18 -9.19 -6.11
C GLN A 290 -14.81 -7.85 -6.74
N LEU A 291 -15.14 -7.70 -8.02
CA LEU A 291 -15.14 -6.39 -8.67
C LEU A 291 -16.38 -5.60 -8.23
N LEU A 292 -16.14 -4.55 -7.45
CA LEU A 292 -17.17 -3.63 -6.98
C LEU A 292 -17.07 -2.30 -7.73
N LEU A 293 -18.15 -1.88 -8.36
CA LEU A 293 -18.20 -0.59 -9.03
C LEU A 293 -18.70 0.48 -8.06
N PRO A 294 -18.24 1.73 -8.18
CA PRO A 294 -18.92 2.84 -7.56
C PRO A 294 -20.41 2.87 -7.98
N PRO A 295 -21.35 3.19 -7.05
CA PRO A 295 -22.79 3.09 -7.33
C PRO A 295 -23.25 3.81 -8.60
N TRP A 296 -22.63 4.93 -8.93
CA TRP A 296 -22.93 5.73 -10.14
C TRP A 296 -22.48 5.08 -11.45
N PHE A 297 -21.77 3.94 -11.43
CA PHE A 297 -21.36 3.18 -12.62
C PHE A 297 -22.04 1.83 -12.75
N GLU A 298 -22.87 1.40 -11.80
CA GLU A 298 -23.51 0.08 -11.82
C GLU A 298 -24.39 -0.15 -13.06
N GLU A 299 -25.09 0.87 -13.55
CA GLU A 299 -25.88 0.79 -14.78
C GLU A 299 -25.05 0.45 -16.02
N LYS A 300 -23.73 0.73 -15.97
CA LYS A 300 -22.78 0.46 -17.06
C LYS A 300 -21.90 -0.77 -16.81
N ARG A 301 -22.21 -1.59 -15.80
CA ARG A 301 -21.38 -2.73 -15.41
C ARG A 301 -20.97 -3.62 -16.58
N ALA A 302 -21.90 -4.03 -17.43
CA ALA A 302 -21.63 -4.92 -18.56
C ALA A 302 -20.67 -4.29 -19.60
N GLU A 303 -20.84 -2.99 -19.88
CA GLU A 303 -19.96 -2.22 -20.76
C GLU A 303 -18.55 -2.11 -20.16
N ILE A 304 -18.46 -1.78 -18.89
CA ILE A 304 -17.20 -1.60 -18.17
C ILE A 304 -16.44 -2.92 -18.08
N VAL A 305 -17.08 -3.99 -17.65
CA VAL A 305 -16.45 -5.32 -17.50
C VAL A 305 -15.89 -5.83 -18.84
N ALA A 306 -16.57 -5.56 -19.95
CA ALA A 306 -16.09 -5.93 -21.28
C ALA A 306 -14.79 -5.22 -21.72
N MET A 307 -14.40 -4.13 -21.04
CA MET A 307 -13.16 -3.40 -21.31
C MET A 307 -11.97 -3.87 -20.45
N LEU A 308 -12.24 -4.60 -19.37
CA LEU A 308 -11.23 -5.04 -18.41
C LEU A 308 -10.59 -6.36 -18.85
N GLU A 309 -9.28 -6.49 -18.61
CA GLU A 309 -8.63 -7.79 -18.75
C GLU A 309 -9.07 -8.73 -17.60
N PRO A 310 -9.28 -10.02 -17.85
CA PRO A 310 -9.58 -10.95 -16.76
C PRO A 310 -8.38 -11.06 -15.80
N ILE A 311 -8.66 -11.06 -14.50
CA ILE A 311 -7.66 -11.32 -13.45
C ILE A 311 -8.10 -12.50 -12.59
N THR A 312 -7.12 -13.24 -12.10
CA THR A 312 -7.31 -14.33 -11.13
C THR A 312 -6.63 -13.91 -9.82
N ILE A 313 -7.37 -14.00 -8.72
CA ILE A 313 -6.85 -13.66 -7.39
C ILE A 313 -6.31 -14.94 -6.75
N PRO A 314 -5.06 -14.97 -6.27
CA PRO A 314 -4.49 -16.14 -5.63
C PRO A 314 -5.20 -16.47 -4.31
N GLU A 315 -5.34 -17.76 -3.99
CA GLU A 315 -5.99 -18.23 -2.75
C GLU A 315 -5.32 -17.66 -1.49
N SER A 316 -4.01 -17.40 -1.54
CA SER A 316 -3.25 -16.78 -0.45
C SER A 316 -3.70 -15.36 -0.10
N ASN A 317 -4.52 -14.73 -0.94
CA ASN A 317 -5.14 -13.43 -0.68
C ASN A 317 -6.25 -13.49 0.38
N PHE A 318 -6.74 -14.68 0.70
CA PHE A 318 -7.84 -14.86 1.63
C PHE A 318 -7.35 -15.55 2.91
N PRO A 319 -7.96 -15.26 4.07
CA PRO A 319 -7.63 -15.97 5.30
C PRO A 319 -7.86 -17.47 5.13
N LEU A 320 -6.96 -18.28 5.71
CA LEU A 320 -7.14 -19.72 5.71
C LEU A 320 -8.52 -20.06 6.32
N LYS A 321 -9.37 -20.73 5.55
CA LYS A 321 -10.64 -21.27 6.07
C LYS A 321 -10.29 -22.30 7.14
N VAL A 322 -10.58 -21.98 8.40
CA VAL A 322 -10.50 -22.97 9.49
C VAL A 322 -11.74 -23.84 9.35
N GLU A 323 -11.61 -24.99 8.68
CA GLU A 323 -12.65 -26.02 8.76
C GLU A 323 -12.79 -26.42 10.24
N HIS A 324 -13.92 -26.10 10.83
CA HIS A 324 -14.28 -26.69 12.11
C HIS A 324 -14.47 -28.20 11.88
N VAL A 325 -13.42 -28.97 12.12
CA VAL A 325 -13.55 -30.43 12.24
C VAL A 325 -14.48 -30.64 13.45
N THR A 326 -15.75 -30.88 13.17
CA THR A 326 -16.67 -31.42 14.19
C THR A 326 -16.13 -32.78 14.58
N VAL A 327 -15.44 -32.83 15.72
CA VAL A 327 -15.09 -34.10 16.35
C VAL A 327 -16.41 -34.80 16.63
N PRO A 328 -16.66 -36.01 16.11
CA PRO A 328 -17.89 -36.71 16.41
C PRO A 328 -17.99 -36.87 17.93
N SER A 329 -19.11 -36.47 18.52
CA SER A 329 -19.41 -36.74 19.94
C SER A 329 -19.13 -38.20 20.25
N ALA A 330 -18.33 -38.44 21.26
CA ALA A 330 -18.01 -39.78 21.75
C ALA A 330 -19.30 -40.58 21.95
N VAL A 331 -19.30 -41.79 21.46
CA VAL A 331 -20.36 -42.79 21.64
C VAL A 331 -20.61 -42.93 23.14
N PRO A 332 -21.88 -42.87 23.64
CA PRO A 332 -22.17 -43.08 25.05
C PRO A 332 -21.98 -44.55 25.40
N GLY A 333 -21.00 -44.86 26.25
CA GLY A 333 -20.86 -46.22 26.79
C GLY A 333 -19.43 -46.73 27.08
N ALA A 334 -18.57 -45.94 27.68
CA ALA A 334 -17.37 -46.47 28.30
C ALA A 334 -17.23 -45.93 29.73
N GLN A 335 -17.22 -46.86 30.70
CA GLN A 335 -17.01 -46.54 32.11
C GLN A 335 -15.61 -45.99 32.38
N PRO A 336 -15.43 -45.11 33.39
CA PRO A 336 -14.17 -44.47 33.69
C PRO A 336 -13.16 -45.46 34.31
N ALA A 337 -11.98 -45.58 33.73
CA ALA A 337 -10.82 -46.16 34.38
C ALA A 337 -10.05 -45.08 35.14
N ALA A 338 -9.54 -45.48 36.31
CA ALA A 338 -8.98 -44.62 37.35
C ALA A 338 -7.82 -43.73 36.93
N GLU A 339 -7.78 -42.54 37.54
CA GLU A 339 -6.74 -41.52 37.50
C GLU A 339 -5.36 -42.10 37.91
N THR A 340 -4.35 -41.86 37.09
CA THR A 340 -2.99 -41.69 37.58
C THR A 340 -2.43 -40.38 37.03
N ALA A 341 -2.01 -39.52 37.96
CA ALA A 341 -1.44 -38.20 37.69
C ALA A 341 -0.11 -38.35 36.94
N GLY A 342 0.11 -37.51 35.94
CA GLY A 342 1.37 -37.42 35.16
C GLY A 342 1.40 -36.19 34.26
N ASP A 343 2.03 -35.23 34.77
CA ASP A 343 2.85 -34.12 34.26
C ASP A 343 2.61 -33.59 32.81
N GLY A 344 2.54 -32.27 32.74
CA GLY A 344 2.18 -31.50 31.59
C GLY A 344 3.29 -31.36 30.53
N GLY A 345 2.85 -31.40 29.27
CA GLY A 345 3.60 -30.97 28.11
C GLY A 345 2.68 -30.33 27.05
N PRO A 346 3.10 -29.31 26.32
CA PRO A 346 2.21 -28.56 25.48
C PRO A 346 1.81 -29.30 24.20
N SER A 347 0.53 -29.31 23.91
CA SER A 347 -0.11 -29.87 22.72
C SER A 347 0.34 -29.14 21.45
N ARG A 348 1.07 -29.83 20.58
CA ARG A 348 1.37 -29.39 19.22
C ARG A 348 0.13 -29.61 18.33
N ARG A 349 -0.40 -28.54 17.78
CA ARG A 349 -1.43 -28.60 16.73
C ARG A 349 -0.76 -29.00 15.40
N LYS A 350 -1.19 -30.11 14.80
CA LYS A 350 -0.79 -30.50 13.44
C LYS A 350 -1.71 -29.81 12.44
N ALA A 351 -1.11 -29.07 11.49
CA ALA A 351 -1.78 -28.65 10.30
C ALA A 351 -1.83 -29.82 9.30
N VAL A 352 -3.01 -30.12 8.78
CA VAL A 352 -3.20 -31.13 7.73
C VAL A 352 -3.34 -30.41 6.41
N PHE A 353 -2.37 -30.62 5.50
CA PHE A 353 -2.48 -30.22 4.11
C PHE A 353 -3.29 -31.25 3.35
N VAL A 354 -4.34 -30.85 2.68
CA VAL A 354 -5.06 -31.68 1.70
C VAL A 354 -4.65 -31.21 0.31
N SER A 355 -3.90 -32.03 -0.39
CA SER A 355 -3.66 -31.88 -1.83
C SER A 355 -4.93 -32.33 -2.59
N GLY A 356 -5.55 -31.42 -3.32
CA GLY A 356 -6.63 -31.77 -4.22
C GLY A 356 -6.10 -32.46 -5.46
N ASP A 357 -6.50 -33.71 -5.66
CA ASP A 357 -6.29 -34.43 -6.90
C ASP A 357 -7.37 -34.08 -7.93
N GLN A 358 -6.90 -33.96 -9.17
CA GLN A 358 -7.66 -33.67 -10.37
C GLN A 358 -8.71 -34.75 -10.70
N LYS A 359 -9.85 -34.32 -11.13
CA LYS A 359 -10.49 -34.88 -12.34
C LYS A 359 -11.33 -33.80 -13.05
#